data_54e08d86c6961e1bb9815b382071cbe8
#
_entry.id   54e08d86c6961e1bb9815b382071cbe8
#
_cell.length_a   1.000
_cell.length_b   1.000
_cell.length_c   1.000
_cell.angle_alpha   90.00
_cell.angle_beta   90.00
_cell.angle_gamma   90.00
#
_symmetry.space_group_name_H-M   'P 1'
#
loop_
_entity.id
_entity.type
_entity.pdbx_description
1 polymer ?
#
loop_
_entity_poly.entity_id
_entity_poly.type
_entity_poly.pdbx_seq_one_letter_code
_entity_poly.pdbx_strand_id
1 'polypeptide(L)'
;MKIDKKLLQYCVYAAATVLFVYAVIMFFNNVGGILSLLNNILNKIIGVLKPFFIALVIVYLLKPGVKSVENFLEKKKILKKPSSRRAIGILVVYALVTGIFVAVISGIYIMVGGKVSSNVTISNMGMFLTDYLKNSTLSVTSINEKLASLNISIPGNLNDKIAEIVSSIQSYFSASIGSITNSVVSIGGNIASFFIAVVLSIYLIQDFEYFMDLWNKIFDLIFGKSKVGNKLKEILNIVDDTFYRYIRGQLLEAGIVGVLSAIVLYFIKIDYALMIGIIAGICNMIPYIGPVVGTVLAVIMALLSGEPITALWAIIGMLVVQQVDNNLLAPKIVGDSVGLHPVFTMVAILVGGNVGGLIGMLIAVPAAASLKRLISKWYAYHMSQVTE
;
A
#
# COMPACT_ATOMS: atom_id res chain seq x y z
N MET A 1 47.41 -45.04 52.17
CA MET A 1 46.10 -45.21 51.55
C MET A 1 46.30 -45.19 50.02
N LYS A 2 46.31 -46.32 49.32
CA LYS A 2 46.44 -46.34 47.85
C LYS A 2 45.06 -46.01 47.26
N ILE A 3 44.97 -44.82 46.68
CA ILE A 3 43.73 -44.40 45.98
C ILE A 3 43.59 -45.29 44.73
N ASP A 4 42.50 -46.01 44.64
CA ASP A 4 42.21 -46.86 43.50
C ASP A 4 41.97 -46.01 42.24
N LYS A 5 42.86 -46.11 41.23
CA LYS A 5 42.85 -45.29 40.01
C LYS A 5 41.52 -45.42 39.26
N LYS A 6 40.84 -46.54 39.34
CA LYS A 6 39.52 -46.74 38.72
C LYS A 6 38.42 -45.91 39.41
N LEU A 7 38.46 -45.86 40.75
CA LEU A 7 37.49 -45.04 41.51
C LEU A 7 37.68 -43.54 41.24
N LEU A 8 38.93 -43.10 41.10
CA LEU A 8 39.21 -41.72 40.71
C LEU A 8 38.70 -41.36 39.30
N GLN A 9 38.82 -42.30 38.33
CA GLN A 9 38.26 -42.12 37.00
C GLN A 9 36.74 -42.02 37.01
N TYR A 10 36.04 -42.86 37.77
CA TYR A 10 34.57 -42.75 37.88
C TYR A 10 34.12 -41.45 38.53
N CYS A 11 34.83 -40.96 39.55
CA CYS A 11 34.54 -39.66 40.15
C CYS A 11 34.75 -38.49 39.16
N VAL A 12 35.81 -38.54 38.32
CA VAL A 12 36.08 -37.51 37.28
C VAL A 12 34.97 -37.54 36.20
N TYR A 13 34.55 -38.74 35.73
CA TYR A 13 33.46 -38.84 34.77
C TYR A 13 32.13 -38.34 35.34
N ALA A 14 31.80 -38.69 36.59
CA ALA A 14 30.60 -38.23 37.26
C ALA A 14 30.61 -36.67 37.40
N ALA A 15 31.72 -36.10 37.82
CA ALA A 15 31.89 -34.66 37.93
C ALA A 15 31.79 -33.96 36.56
N ALA A 16 32.39 -34.53 35.52
CA ALA A 16 32.31 -34.00 34.15
C ALA A 16 30.86 -34.06 33.61
N THR A 17 30.13 -35.17 33.88
CA THR A 17 28.73 -35.30 33.48
C THR A 17 27.84 -34.27 34.17
N VAL A 18 28.03 -34.07 35.50
CA VAL A 18 27.28 -33.06 36.25
C VAL A 18 27.57 -31.64 35.73
N LEU A 19 28.83 -31.32 35.48
CA LEU A 19 29.22 -30.04 34.89
C LEU A 19 28.60 -29.82 33.49
N PHE A 20 28.61 -30.87 32.68
CA PHE A 20 28.00 -30.80 31.34
C PHE A 20 26.49 -30.60 31.42
N VAL A 21 25.79 -31.33 32.26
CA VAL A 21 24.34 -31.19 32.49
C VAL A 21 24.01 -29.79 33.03
N TYR A 22 24.82 -29.29 33.99
CA TYR A 22 24.64 -27.95 34.51
C TYR A 22 24.86 -26.86 33.42
N ALA A 23 25.89 -27.00 32.60
CA ALA A 23 26.15 -26.10 31.47
C ALA A 23 25.00 -26.10 30.44
N VAL A 24 24.45 -27.30 30.14
CA VAL A 24 23.28 -27.44 29.26
C VAL A 24 22.03 -26.78 29.87
N ILE A 25 21.76 -26.99 31.15
CA ILE A 25 20.63 -26.33 31.84
C ILE A 25 20.81 -24.80 31.86
N MET A 26 22.03 -24.34 32.17
CA MET A 26 22.34 -22.90 32.17
C MET A 26 22.22 -22.28 30.78
N PHE A 27 22.61 -22.99 29.72
CA PHE A 27 22.41 -22.58 28.34
C PHE A 27 20.92 -22.44 28.01
N PHE A 28 20.10 -23.47 28.29
CA PHE A 28 18.66 -23.44 28.03
C PHE A 28 17.93 -22.35 28.85
N ASN A 29 18.31 -22.15 30.09
CA ASN A 29 17.73 -21.09 30.91
C ASN A 29 18.07 -19.65 30.37
N ASN A 30 19.21 -19.49 29.72
CA ASN A 30 19.64 -18.20 29.16
C ASN A 30 19.27 -17.99 27.68
N VAL A 31 18.81 -19.07 26.98
CA VAL A 31 18.40 -18.96 25.56
C VAL A 31 17.31 -17.90 25.38
N GLY A 32 16.33 -17.81 26.27
CA GLY A 32 15.30 -16.79 26.25
C GLY A 32 15.87 -15.35 26.33
N GLY A 33 16.87 -15.15 27.20
CA GLY A 33 17.57 -13.86 27.33
C GLY A 33 18.39 -13.50 26.07
N ILE A 34 19.09 -14.46 25.49
CA ILE A 34 19.87 -14.27 24.27
C ILE A 34 18.94 -13.97 23.07
N LEU A 35 17.83 -14.74 22.95
CA LEU A 35 16.83 -14.49 21.91
C LEU A 35 16.17 -13.12 22.06
N SER A 36 15.86 -12.69 23.28
CA SER A 36 15.29 -11.36 23.53
C SER A 36 16.28 -10.24 23.21
N LEU A 37 17.56 -10.40 23.54
CA LEU A 37 18.63 -9.46 23.16
C LEU A 37 18.79 -9.37 21.64
N LEU A 38 18.84 -10.52 20.95
CA LEU A 38 18.92 -10.55 19.50
C LEU A 38 17.68 -9.89 18.86
N ASN A 39 16.49 -10.19 19.35
CA ASN A 39 15.26 -9.57 18.87
C ASN A 39 15.26 -8.05 19.09
N ASN A 40 15.70 -7.57 20.25
CA ASN A 40 15.83 -6.15 20.55
C ASN A 40 16.86 -5.46 19.64
N ILE A 41 17.99 -6.09 19.37
CA ILE A 41 19.00 -5.56 18.44
C ILE A 41 18.43 -5.51 17.02
N LEU A 42 17.82 -6.59 16.56
CA LEU A 42 17.19 -6.65 15.23
C LEU A 42 16.10 -5.59 15.09
N ASN A 43 15.22 -5.44 16.07
CA ASN A 43 14.17 -4.42 16.05
C ASN A 43 14.73 -2.99 16.02
N LYS A 44 15.83 -2.71 16.74
CA LYS A 44 16.53 -1.42 16.66
C LYS A 44 17.11 -1.18 15.28
N ILE A 45 17.80 -2.17 14.69
CA ILE A 45 18.38 -2.07 13.35
C ILE A 45 17.26 -1.86 12.31
N ILE A 46 16.19 -2.65 12.34
CA ILE A 46 15.03 -2.50 11.45
C ILE A 46 14.39 -1.11 11.62
N GLY A 47 14.28 -0.62 12.86
CA GLY A 47 13.77 0.71 13.16
C GLY A 47 14.58 1.83 12.51
N VAL A 48 15.91 1.75 12.57
CA VAL A 48 16.83 2.71 11.92
C VAL A 48 16.79 2.58 10.39
N LEU A 49 16.62 1.37 9.86
CA LEU A 49 16.53 1.13 8.41
C LEU A 49 15.13 1.38 7.83
N LYS A 50 14.11 1.60 8.65
CA LYS A 50 12.74 1.84 8.19
C LYS A 50 12.64 2.94 7.13
N PRO A 51 13.27 4.14 7.26
CA PRO A 51 13.24 5.16 6.21
C PRO A 51 13.86 4.68 4.89
N PHE A 52 14.89 3.84 4.94
CA PHE A 52 15.53 3.28 3.76
C PHE A 52 14.59 2.32 3.00
N PHE A 53 13.89 1.44 3.71
CA PHE A 53 12.90 0.56 3.06
C PHE A 53 11.74 1.35 2.46
N ILE A 54 11.27 2.40 3.15
CA ILE A 54 10.26 3.32 2.60
C ILE A 54 10.81 4.02 1.35
N ALA A 55 12.05 4.49 1.37
CA ALA A 55 12.70 5.10 0.21
C ALA A 55 12.76 4.15 -0.99
N LEU A 56 13.08 2.87 -0.79
CA LEU A 56 13.06 1.86 -1.86
C LEU A 56 11.67 1.73 -2.49
N VAL A 57 10.62 1.71 -1.67
CA VAL A 57 9.23 1.67 -2.18
C VAL A 57 8.94 2.91 -3.03
N ILE A 58 9.29 4.10 -2.53
CA ILE A 58 9.13 5.37 -3.27
C ILE A 58 9.90 5.33 -4.59
N VAL A 59 11.13 4.81 -4.60
CA VAL A 59 11.93 4.62 -5.82
C VAL A 59 11.21 3.74 -6.82
N TYR A 60 10.71 2.58 -6.40
CA TYR A 60 9.97 1.68 -7.30
C TYR A 60 8.70 2.33 -7.86
N LEU A 61 7.99 3.12 -7.07
CA LEU A 61 6.78 3.83 -7.49
C LEU A 61 7.08 4.98 -8.47
N LEU A 62 8.11 5.77 -8.21
CA LEU A 62 8.37 7.01 -8.96
C LEU A 62 9.34 6.83 -10.13
N LYS A 63 10.24 5.84 -10.07
CA LYS A 63 11.22 5.57 -11.16
C LYS A 63 10.60 5.42 -12.55
N PRO A 64 9.46 4.70 -12.75
CA PRO A 64 8.84 4.63 -14.07
C PRO A 64 8.41 6.00 -14.61
N GLY A 65 7.88 6.87 -13.73
CA GLY A 65 7.52 8.25 -14.07
C GLY A 65 8.75 9.08 -14.44
N VAL A 66 9.80 9.05 -13.61
CA VAL A 66 11.07 9.74 -13.88
C VAL A 66 11.67 9.31 -15.21
N LYS A 67 11.70 7.99 -15.49
CA LYS A 67 12.21 7.45 -16.75
C LYS A 67 11.35 7.87 -17.95
N SER A 68 10.06 8.02 -17.78
CA SER A 68 9.16 8.52 -18.85
C SER A 68 9.48 9.98 -19.20
N VAL A 69 9.71 10.83 -18.20
CA VAL A 69 10.12 12.22 -18.41
C VAL A 69 11.52 12.29 -19.02
N GLU A 70 12.48 11.48 -18.55
CA GLU A 70 13.83 11.39 -19.07
C GLU A 70 13.81 11.03 -20.58
N ASN A 71 13.06 9.98 -20.96
CA ASN A 71 12.90 9.56 -22.36
C ASN A 71 12.24 10.63 -23.22
N PHE A 72 11.26 11.38 -22.67
CA PHE A 72 10.62 12.49 -23.37
C PHE A 72 11.62 13.62 -23.67
N LEU A 73 12.41 14.01 -22.67
CA LEU A 73 13.46 15.03 -22.81
C LEU A 73 14.55 14.59 -23.80
N GLU A 74 14.91 13.31 -23.82
CA GLU A 74 15.86 12.73 -24.75
C GLU A 74 15.35 12.81 -26.21
N LYS A 75 14.11 12.37 -26.46
CA LYS A 75 13.47 12.47 -27.78
C LYS A 75 13.41 13.89 -28.31
N LYS A 76 13.18 14.87 -27.43
CA LYS A 76 13.14 16.30 -27.76
C LYS A 76 14.52 16.94 -27.82
N LYS A 77 15.61 16.23 -27.53
CA LYS A 77 17.01 16.73 -27.50
C LYS A 77 17.19 17.98 -26.61
N ILE A 78 16.36 18.15 -25.56
CA ILE A 78 16.31 19.38 -24.73
C ILE A 78 17.57 19.51 -23.86
N LEU A 79 18.19 18.38 -23.47
CA LEU A 79 19.41 18.35 -22.63
C LEU A 79 20.39 17.29 -23.11
N LYS A 80 21.68 17.66 -23.20
CA LYS A 80 22.73 16.74 -23.68
C LYS A 80 23.17 15.73 -22.60
N LYS A 81 23.20 16.14 -21.32
CA LYS A 81 23.70 15.30 -20.23
C LYS A 81 22.60 14.40 -19.64
N PRO A 82 22.80 13.06 -19.55
CA PRO A 82 21.81 12.15 -18.97
C PRO A 82 21.47 12.49 -17.51
N SER A 83 22.49 12.85 -16.70
CA SER A 83 22.28 13.23 -15.29
C SER A 83 21.35 14.45 -15.14
N SER A 84 21.46 15.45 -16.02
CA SER A 84 20.59 16.63 -15.99
C SER A 84 19.16 16.29 -16.41
N ARG A 85 18.97 15.38 -17.40
CA ARG A 85 17.62 14.89 -17.78
C ARG A 85 16.96 14.16 -16.62
N ARG A 86 17.71 13.33 -15.90
CA ARG A 86 17.24 12.62 -14.73
C ARG A 86 16.88 13.56 -13.59
N ALA A 87 17.72 14.56 -13.28
CA ALA A 87 17.44 15.55 -12.25
C ALA A 87 16.14 16.31 -12.53
N ILE A 88 15.89 16.72 -13.78
CA ILE A 88 14.62 17.34 -14.19
C ILE A 88 13.47 16.34 -14.08
N GLY A 89 13.66 15.08 -14.49
CA GLY A 89 12.67 14.04 -14.33
C GLY A 89 12.23 13.85 -12.87
N ILE A 90 13.21 13.82 -11.96
CA ILE A 90 12.95 13.76 -10.52
C ILE A 90 12.16 14.98 -10.07
N LEU A 91 12.63 16.18 -10.40
CA LEU A 91 11.95 17.42 -10.00
C LEU A 91 10.50 17.46 -10.47
N VAL A 92 10.25 17.14 -11.74
CA VAL A 92 8.88 17.14 -12.31
C VAL A 92 7.99 16.11 -11.62
N VAL A 93 8.47 14.86 -11.43
CA VAL A 93 7.66 13.80 -10.83
C VAL A 93 7.39 14.07 -9.35
N TYR A 94 8.38 14.52 -8.58
CA TYR A 94 8.19 14.85 -7.17
C TYR A 94 7.31 16.09 -6.99
N ALA A 95 7.45 17.11 -7.83
CA ALA A 95 6.57 18.27 -7.83
C ALA A 95 5.12 17.88 -8.17
N LEU A 96 4.93 16.97 -9.14
CA LEU A 96 3.61 16.46 -9.50
C LEU A 96 2.99 15.68 -8.34
N VAL A 97 3.73 14.74 -7.73
CA VAL A 97 3.24 13.95 -6.58
C VAL A 97 2.92 14.85 -5.39
N THR A 98 3.79 15.81 -5.08
CA THR A 98 3.54 16.80 -4.02
C THR A 98 2.33 17.67 -4.34
N GLY A 99 2.18 18.11 -5.59
CA GLY A 99 1.04 18.88 -6.07
C GLY A 99 -0.28 18.09 -5.93
N ILE A 100 -0.28 16.83 -6.32
CA ILE A 100 -1.44 15.93 -6.12
C ILE A 100 -1.77 15.79 -4.63
N PHE A 101 -0.76 15.60 -3.78
CA PHE A 101 -0.95 15.45 -2.33
C PHE A 101 -1.54 16.71 -1.70
N VAL A 102 -1.01 17.88 -2.07
CA VAL A 102 -1.55 19.18 -1.65
C VAL A 102 -2.98 19.38 -2.18
N ALA A 103 -3.24 19.03 -3.44
CA ALA A 103 -4.57 19.12 -4.01
C ALA A 103 -5.58 18.24 -3.27
N VAL A 104 -5.20 16.99 -2.91
CA VAL A 104 -6.06 16.08 -2.13
C VAL A 104 -6.36 16.63 -0.74
N ILE A 105 -5.33 17.11 -0.01
CA ILE A 105 -5.53 17.69 1.31
C ILE A 105 -6.41 18.93 1.23
N SER A 106 -6.11 19.84 0.30
CA SER A 106 -6.90 21.06 0.08
C SER A 106 -8.33 20.72 -0.35
N GLY A 107 -8.48 19.71 -1.21
CA GLY A 107 -9.78 19.26 -1.67
C GLY A 107 -10.64 18.69 -0.54
N ILE A 108 -10.07 17.82 0.30
CA ILE A 108 -10.75 17.32 1.50
C ILE A 108 -11.13 18.47 2.42
N TYR A 109 -10.23 19.44 2.62
CA TYR A 109 -10.51 20.63 3.43
C TYR A 109 -11.68 21.44 2.87
N ILE A 110 -11.72 21.67 1.54
CA ILE A 110 -12.80 22.40 0.87
C ILE A 110 -14.11 21.60 0.87
N MET A 111 -14.04 20.29 0.64
CA MET A 111 -15.22 19.39 0.69
C MET A 111 -15.90 19.43 2.07
N VAL A 112 -15.11 19.45 3.13
CA VAL A 112 -15.59 19.51 4.51
C VAL A 112 -15.90 20.96 4.93
N GLY A 113 -15.01 21.89 4.66
CA GLY A 113 -15.11 23.28 5.12
C GLY A 113 -16.06 24.16 4.30
N GLY A 114 -16.28 23.83 3.01
CA GLY A 114 -17.19 24.60 2.13
C GLY A 114 -18.66 24.50 2.52
N LYS A 115 -19.04 23.54 3.36
CA LYS A 115 -20.39 23.36 3.94
C LYS A 115 -20.45 23.69 5.44
N VAL A 116 -19.36 24.19 6.03
CA VAL A 116 -19.22 24.41 7.46
C VAL A 116 -18.42 25.67 7.78
N SER A 117 -18.87 26.36 8.84
CA SER A 117 -18.26 27.57 9.38
C SER A 117 -16.76 27.47 9.63
N SER A 118 -16.06 28.58 9.46
CA SER A 118 -14.62 28.83 9.36
C SER A 118 -13.66 28.38 10.49
N ASN A 119 -14.07 27.49 11.39
CA ASN A 119 -13.28 27.11 12.58
C ASN A 119 -12.83 25.64 12.64
N VAL A 120 -12.82 24.92 11.51
CA VAL A 120 -12.44 23.50 11.52
C VAL A 120 -10.93 23.36 11.32
N THR A 121 -10.24 22.94 12.36
CA THR A 121 -8.82 22.55 12.32
C THR A 121 -8.72 21.07 11.96
N ILE A 122 -7.62 20.64 11.32
CA ILE A 122 -7.38 19.23 10.93
C ILE A 122 -7.54 18.26 12.13
N SER A 123 -7.14 18.69 13.34
CA SER A 123 -7.32 17.92 14.58
C SER A 123 -8.78 17.72 15.00
N ASN A 124 -9.67 18.66 14.63
CA ASN A 124 -11.09 18.62 14.99
C ASN A 124 -11.97 18.08 13.84
N MET A 125 -11.38 17.84 12.67
CA MET A 125 -12.11 17.39 11.48
C MET A 125 -12.80 16.04 11.70
N GLY A 126 -12.17 15.12 12.43
CA GLY A 126 -12.76 13.81 12.75
C GLY A 126 -13.97 13.93 13.67
N MET A 127 -13.87 14.74 14.72
CA MET A 127 -14.99 15.02 15.63
C MET A 127 -16.11 15.75 14.92
N PHE A 128 -15.75 16.73 14.09
CA PHE A 128 -16.71 17.51 13.31
C PHE A 128 -17.48 16.64 12.30
N LEU A 129 -16.80 15.77 11.54
CA LEU A 129 -17.46 14.83 10.62
C LEU A 129 -18.39 13.88 11.37
N THR A 130 -18.02 13.41 12.56
CA THR A 130 -18.87 12.56 13.40
C THR A 130 -20.10 13.31 13.91
N ASP A 131 -19.95 14.56 14.33
CA ASP A 131 -21.08 15.39 14.81
C ASP A 131 -21.97 15.84 13.65
N TYR A 132 -21.37 16.15 12.50
CA TYR A 132 -22.12 16.48 11.30
C TYR A 132 -22.93 15.29 10.77
N LEU A 133 -22.36 14.08 10.77
CA LEU A 133 -23.07 12.84 10.40
C LEU A 133 -24.17 12.46 11.41
N LYS A 134 -24.00 12.81 12.69
CA LYS A 134 -25.03 12.61 13.73
C LYS A 134 -26.16 13.62 13.65
N ASN A 135 -25.86 14.87 13.33
CA ASN A 135 -26.79 15.99 13.41
C ASN A 135 -27.38 16.42 12.07
N SER A 136 -26.83 15.97 10.95
CA SER A 136 -27.29 16.36 9.61
C SER A 136 -28.34 15.42 9.04
N THR A 137 -28.89 15.85 7.93
CA THR A 137 -29.94 15.28 7.08
C THR A 137 -29.85 13.77 6.74
N LEU A 138 -28.86 13.05 7.27
CA LEU A 138 -28.76 11.58 7.26
C LEU A 138 -29.59 10.93 8.36
N SER A 139 -30.42 11.70 9.08
CA SER A 139 -31.41 11.06 9.95
C SER A 139 -32.42 10.30 9.08
N VAL A 140 -32.82 9.14 9.53
CA VAL A 140 -33.86 8.30 8.86
C VAL A 140 -35.13 9.14 8.58
N THR A 141 -35.42 10.13 9.43
CA THR A 141 -36.49 11.09 9.27
C THR A 141 -36.36 11.95 8.01
N SER A 142 -35.18 12.52 7.75
CA SER A 142 -34.99 13.37 6.55
C SER A 142 -34.98 12.59 5.24
N ILE A 143 -34.49 11.33 5.28
CA ILE A 143 -34.57 10.41 4.14
C ILE A 143 -36.03 10.05 3.87
N ASN A 144 -36.81 9.75 4.90
CA ASN A 144 -38.22 9.44 4.79
C ASN A 144 -39.08 10.62 4.32
N GLU A 145 -38.79 11.85 4.80
CA GLU A 145 -39.49 13.06 4.34
C GLU A 145 -39.23 13.32 2.84
N LYS A 146 -38.00 13.13 2.38
CA LYS A 146 -37.69 13.28 0.96
C LYS A 146 -38.23 12.17 0.08
N LEU A 147 -38.25 10.93 0.53
CA LEU A 147 -38.86 9.82 -0.19
C LEU A 147 -40.38 9.96 -0.23
N ALA A 148 -41.01 10.46 0.83
CA ALA A 148 -42.43 10.82 0.87
C ALA A 148 -42.74 11.98 -0.11
N SER A 149 -41.84 12.97 -0.25
CA SER A 149 -42.00 14.05 -1.23
C SER A 149 -41.94 13.57 -2.69
N LEU A 150 -41.36 12.39 -2.94
CA LEU A 150 -41.27 11.74 -4.24
C LEU A 150 -42.42 10.74 -4.49
N ASN A 151 -43.47 10.71 -3.63
CA ASN A 151 -44.56 9.75 -3.66
C ASN A 151 -44.13 8.27 -3.60
N ILE A 152 -42.95 7.98 -3.03
CA ILE A 152 -42.45 6.62 -2.82
C ILE A 152 -42.87 6.22 -1.40
N SER A 153 -43.95 5.44 -1.24
CA SER A 153 -44.31 4.82 0.03
C SER A 153 -43.42 3.60 0.28
N ILE A 154 -42.55 3.68 1.32
CA ILE A 154 -41.70 2.58 1.70
C ILE A 154 -42.46 1.67 2.66
N PRO A 155 -42.55 0.34 2.41
CA PRO A 155 -43.08 -0.62 3.38
C PRO A 155 -42.28 -0.56 4.69
N GLY A 156 -42.96 -0.64 5.85
CA GLY A 156 -42.35 -0.47 7.18
C GLY A 156 -41.06 -1.30 7.41
N ASN A 157 -41.00 -2.51 6.87
CA ASN A 157 -39.82 -3.39 6.97
C ASN A 157 -38.59 -2.87 6.22
N LEU A 158 -38.73 -1.95 5.28
CA LEU A 158 -37.63 -1.32 4.56
C LEU A 158 -37.09 -0.11 5.33
N ASN A 159 -37.92 0.59 6.10
CA ASN A 159 -37.47 1.70 6.95
C ASN A 159 -36.52 1.24 8.03
N ASP A 160 -36.78 0.09 8.67
CA ASP A 160 -35.88 -0.48 9.69
C ASP A 160 -34.55 -0.92 9.07
N LYS A 161 -34.58 -1.50 7.88
CA LYS A 161 -33.35 -1.86 7.14
C LYS A 161 -32.55 -0.65 6.69
N ILE A 162 -33.21 0.42 6.24
CA ILE A 162 -32.53 1.68 5.90
C ILE A 162 -31.89 2.28 7.15
N ALA A 163 -32.60 2.27 8.28
CA ALA A 163 -32.07 2.74 9.57
C ALA A 163 -30.84 1.93 10.00
N GLU A 164 -30.89 0.62 9.87
CA GLU A 164 -29.78 -0.30 10.18
C GLU A 164 -28.58 -0.06 9.24
N ILE A 165 -28.79 0.12 7.95
CA ILE A 165 -27.74 0.43 6.98
C ILE A 165 -27.13 1.79 7.29
N VAL A 166 -27.93 2.83 7.53
CA VAL A 166 -27.46 4.18 7.86
C VAL A 166 -26.65 4.17 9.17
N SER A 167 -27.14 3.50 10.21
CA SER A 167 -26.42 3.37 11.48
C SER A 167 -25.11 2.57 11.35
N SER A 168 -25.11 1.52 10.53
CA SER A 168 -23.93 0.74 10.22
C SER A 168 -22.90 1.55 9.44
N ILE A 169 -23.31 2.32 8.45
CA ILE A 169 -22.46 3.25 7.71
C ILE A 169 -21.89 4.30 8.65
N GLN A 170 -22.71 4.92 9.50
CA GLN A 170 -22.26 5.93 10.49
C GLN A 170 -21.25 5.36 11.48
N SER A 171 -21.50 4.16 12.01
CA SER A 171 -20.60 3.52 12.98
C SER A 171 -19.27 3.12 12.32
N TYR A 172 -19.33 2.53 11.13
CA TYR A 172 -18.14 2.16 10.36
C TYR A 172 -17.32 3.40 9.97
N PHE A 173 -17.99 4.47 9.57
CA PHE A 173 -17.36 5.74 9.20
C PHE A 173 -16.71 6.42 10.41
N SER A 174 -17.41 6.45 11.55
CA SER A 174 -16.89 7.01 12.81
C SER A 174 -15.65 6.25 13.30
N ALA A 175 -15.68 4.91 13.24
CA ALA A 175 -14.55 4.07 13.60
C ALA A 175 -13.37 4.26 12.62
N SER A 176 -13.66 4.38 11.32
CA SER A 176 -12.64 4.59 10.28
C SER A 176 -12.01 5.98 10.37
N ILE A 177 -12.79 7.04 10.64
CA ILE A 177 -12.27 8.40 10.85
C ILE A 177 -11.39 8.44 12.11
N GLY A 178 -11.78 7.78 13.19
CA GLY A 178 -10.96 7.67 14.39
C GLY A 178 -9.61 7.01 14.11
N SER A 179 -9.61 5.95 13.34
CA SER A 179 -8.38 5.26 12.93
C SER A 179 -7.52 6.08 11.96
N ILE A 180 -8.13 6.82 11.02
CA ILE A 180 -7.44 7.73 10.11
C ILE A 180 -6.84 8.91 10.89
N THR A 181 -7.58 9.51 11.81
CA THR A 181 -7.09 10.62 12.65
C THR A 181 -5.91 10.17 13.51
N ASN A 182 -5.99 8.99 14.13
CA ASN A 182 -4.88 8.40 14.88
C ASN A 182 -3.69 8.06 13.97
N SER A 183 -3.94 7.62 12.73
CA SER A 183 -2.89 7.37 11.75
C SER A 183 -2.23 8.67 11.29
N VAL A 184 -2.98 9.74 11.06
CA VAL A 184 -2.44 11.07 10.70
C VAL A 184 -1.62 11.65 11.86
N VAL A 185 -2.08 11.51 13.09
CA VAL A 185 -1.32 11.94 14.30
C VAL A 185 -0.05 11.09 14.45
N SER A 186 -0.11 9.79 14.20
CA SER A 186 1.06 8.90 14.24
C SER A 186 2.03 9.16 13.08
N ILE A 187 1.55 9.62 11.93
CA ILE A 187 2.38 10.12 10.82
C ILE A 187 3.11 11.38 11.25
N GLY A 188 2.45 12.26 12.02
CA GLY A 188 3.09 13.45 12.62
C GLY A 188 4.33 13.10 13.46
N GLY A 189 4.28 12.02 14.25
CA GLY A 189 5.43 11.49 14.99
C GLY A 189 6.53 10.89 14.10
N ASN A 190 6.24 10.55 12.87
CA ASN A 190 7.17 9.93 11.91
C ASN A 190 7.54 10.85 10.72
N ILE A 191 7.18 12.14 10.76
CA ILE A 191 7.46 13.11 9.68
C ILE A 191 8.96 13.14 9.35
N ALA A 192 9.82 13.13 10.36
CA ALA A 192 11.27 13.10 10.15
C ALA A 192 11.71 11.85 9.37
N SER A 193 11.19 10.68 9.72
CA SER A 193 11.49 9.42 9.03
C SER A 193 10.98 9.42 7.59
N PHE A 194 9.79 9.98 7.35
CA PHE A 194 9.23 10.12 6.00
C PHE A 194 10.05 11.12 5.16
N PHE A 195 10.43 12.26 5.74
CA PHE A 195 11.28 13.23 5.07
C PHE A 195 12.64 12.64 4.68
N ILE A 196 13.27 11.90 5.61
CA ILE A 196 14.51 11.16 5.33
C ILE A 196 14.29 10.17 4.18
N ALA A 197 13.18 9.43 4.19
CA ALA A 197 12.86 8.48 3.13
C ALA A 197 12.70 9.17 1.77
N VAL A 198 12.03 10.32 1.70
CA VAL A 198 11.90 11.12 0.47
C VAL A 198 13.27 11.59 -0.02
N VAL A 199 14.09 12.15 0.85
CA VAL A 199 15.45 12.59 0.49
C VAL A 199 16.30 11.41 -0.01
N LEU A 200 16.29 10.27 0.72
CA LEU A 200 16.98 9.05 0.30
C LEU A 200 16.48 8.56 -1.06
N SER A 201 15.18 8.60 -1.31
CA SER A 201 14.61 8.16 -2.60
C SER A 201 15.07 9.02 -3.78
N ILE A 202 15.23 10.34 -3.57
CA ILE A 202 15.78 11.24 -4.58
C ILE A 202 17.22 10.85 -4.92
N TYR A 203 18.09 10.65 -3.91
CA TYR A 203 19.45 10.21 -4.13
C TYR A 203 19.54 8.83 -4.79
N LEU A 204 18.71 7.88 -4.35
CA LEU A 204 18.67 6.54 -4.93
C LEU A 204 18.23 6.55 -6.41
N ILE A 205 17.29 7.43 -6.82
CA ILE A 205 16.91 7.57 -8.22
C ILE A 205 18.00 8.29 -8.99
N GLN A 206 18.59 9.36 -8.45
CA GLN A 206 19.63 10.16 -9.11
C GLN A 206 20.84 9.31 -9.45
N ASP A 207 21.32 8.52 -8.49
CA ASP A 207 22.55 7.73 -8.61
C ASP A 207 22.27 6.23 -8.71
N PHE A 208 21.14 5.88 -9.35
CA PHE A 208 20.64 4.51 -9.42
C PHE A 208 21.69 3.52 -9.98
N GLU A 209 22.41 3.90 -11.04
CA GLU A 209 23.44 3.04 -11.64
C GLU A 209 24.60 2.79 -10.67
N TYR A 210 25.02 3.81 -9.91
CA TYR A 210 26.07 3.65 -8.90
C TYR A 210 25.66 2.62 -7.82
N PHE A 211 24.43 2.72 -7.31
CA PHE A 211 23.95 1.78 -6.29
C PHE A 211 23.77 0.37 -6.84
N MET A 212 23.34 0.23 -8.09
CA MET A 212 23.21 -1.08 -8.75
C MET A 212 24.60 -1.70 -9.02
N ASP A 213 25.58 -0.92 -9.43
CA ASP A 213 26.95 -1.40 -9.62
C ASP A 213 27.59 -1.81 -8.30
N LEU A 214 27.41 -1.00 -7.24
CA LEU A 214 27.84 -1.33 -5.88
C LEU A 214 27.17 -2.63 -5.39
N TRP A 215 25.87 -2.77 -5.58
CA TRP A 215 25.12 -3.98 -5.23
C TRP A 215 25.66 -5.21 -5.97
N ASN A 216 25.89 -5.10 -7.27
CA ASN A 216 26.44 -6.19 -8.07
C ASN A 216 27.87 -6.58 -7.59
N LYS A 217 28.73 -5.60 -7.25
CA LYS A 217 30.07 -5.87 -6.72
C LYS A 217 30.01 -6.58 -5.35
N ILE A 218 29.13 -6.13 -4.45
CA ILE A 218 28.94 -6.77 -3.15
C ILE A 218 28.40 -8.19 -3.32
N PHE A 219 27.41 -8.36 -4.21
CA PHE A 219 26.84 -9.65 -4.51
C PHE A 219 27.87 -10.62 -5.08
N ASP A 220 28.69 -10.17 -6.03
CA ASP A 220 29.74 -10.97 -6.64
C ASP A 220 30.86 -11.28 -5.64
N LEU A 221 31.12 -10.39 -4.66
CA LEU A 221 32.08 -10.63 -3.57
C LEU A 221 31.60 -11.73 -2.62
N ILE A 222 30.31 -11.76 -2.28
CA ILE A 222 29.73 -12.70 -1.32
C ILE A 222 29.49 -14.08 -1.96
N PHE A 223 28.92 -14.10 -3.16
CA PHE A 223 28.47 -15.34 -3.81
C PHE A 223 29.40 -15.81 -4.92
N GLY A 224 30.25 -14.93 -5.43
CA GLY A 224 31.14 -15.21 -6.55
C GLY A 224 30.39 -15.69 -7.80
N LYS A 225 31.07 -16.49 -8.65
CA LYS A 225 30.47 -17.16 -9.80
C LYS A 225 29.91 -18.54 -9.45
N SER A 226 29.46 -18.75 -8.22
CA SER A 226 28.90 -20.02 -7.77
C SER A 226 27.56 -20.32 -8.43
N LYS A 227 27.19 -21.60 -8.55
CA LYS A 227 25.85 -22.04 -9.04
C LYS A 227 24.73 -21.41 -8.23
N VAL A 228 24.93 -21.24 -6.91
CA VAL A 228 23.97 -20.60 -5.99
C VAL A 228 23.85 -19.13 -6.29
N GLY A 229 24.95 -18.41 -6.48
CA GLY A 229 24.97 -17.00 -6.85
C GLY A 229 24.23 -16.72 -8.15
N ASN A 230 24.48 -17.53 -9.19
CA ASN A 230 23.78 -17.38 -10.46
C ASN A 230 22.27 -17.60 -10.34
N LYS A 231 21.83 -18.62 -9.58
CA LYS A 231 20.40 -18.85 -9.30
C LYS A 231 19.78 -17.70 -8.53
N LEU A 232 20.46 -17.18 -7.53
CA LEU A 232 19.96 -16.07 -6.73
C LEU A 232 19.85 -14.79 -7.57
N LYS A 233 20.82 -14.50 -8.43
CA LYS A 233 20.79 -13.35 -9.36
C LYS A 233 19.61 -13.49 -10.34
N GLU A 234 19.34 -14.68 -10.82
CA GLU A 234 18.17 -14.96 -11.66
C GLU A 234 16.84 -14.70 -10.94
N ILE A 235 16.72 -15.14 -9.68
CA ILE A 235 15.54 -14.88 -8.84
C ILE A 235 15.35 -13.38 -8.65
N LEU A 236 16.39 -12.64 -8.28
CA LEU A 236 16.34 -11.20 -8.08
C LEU A 236 15.92 -10.46 -9.36
N ASN A 237 16.44 -10.88 -10.52
CA ASN A 237 16.06 -10.29 -11.81
C ASN A 237 14.57 -10.54 -12.14
N ILE A 238 14.03 -11.74 -11.84
CA ILE A 238 12.61 -12.05 -12.02
C ILE A 238 11.75 -11.17 -11.12
N VAL A 239 12.16 -10.99 -9.86
CA VAL A 239 11.46 -10.13 -8.90
C VAL A 239 11.47 -8.68 -9.39
N ASP A 240 12.64 -8.14 -9.74
CA ASP A 240 12.79 -6.74 -10.22
C ASP A 240 11.94 -6.48 -11.47
N ASP A 241 12.01 -7.36 -12.49
CA ASP A 241 11.22 -7.24 -13.72
C ASP A 241 9.71 -7.28 -13.42
N THR A 242 9.28 -8.19 -12.54
CA THR A 242 7.85 -8.32 -12.17
C THR A 242 7.37 -7.09 -11.42
N PHE A 243 8.12 -6.60 -10.45
CA PHE A 243 7.80 -5.38 -9.71
C PHE A 243 7.73 -4.16 -10.62
N TYR A 244 8.73 -3.96 -11.48
CA TYR A 244 8.76 -2.82 -12.40
C TYR A 244 7.57 -2.81 -13.35
N ARG A 245 7.25 -3.95 -13.97
CA ARG A 245 6.11 -4.06 -14.90
C ARG A 245 4.79 -3.83 -14.20
N TYR A 246 4.60 -4.45 -13.02
CA TYR A 246 3.39 -4.29 -12.23
C TYR A 246 3.16 -2.83 -11.85
N ILE A 247 4.16 -2.19 -11.22
CA ILE A 247 4.02 -0.82 -10.73
C ILE A 247 3.76 0.16 -11.88
N ARG A 248 4.46 -0.02 -13.02
CA ARG A 248 4.20 0.78 -14.20
C ARG A 248 2.77 0.63 -14.71
N GLY A 249 2.27 -0.60 -14.78
CA GLY A 249 0.90 -0.89 -15.19
C GLY A 249 -0.10 -0.26 -14.22
N GLN A 250 0.12 -0.48 -12.92
CA GLN A 250 -0.77 0.00 -11.86
C GLN A 250 -0.86 1.53 -11.81
N LEU A 251 0.25 2.25 -12.03
CA LEU A 251 0.24 3.71 -12.13
C LEU A 251 -0.59 4.21 -13.31
N LEU A 252 -0.49 3.56 -14.46
CA LEU A 252 -1.29 3.90 -15.64
C LEU A 252 -2.77 3.61 -15.41
N GLU A 253 -3.10 2.44 -14.87
CA GLU A 253 -4.46 2.04 -14.53
C GLU A 253 -5.08 2.99 -13.50
N ALA A 254 -4.37 3.31 -12.42
CA ALA A 254 -4.78 4.25 -11.39
C ALA A 254 -5.10 5.64 -11.98
N GLY A 255 -4.26 6.14 -12.88
CA GLY A 255 -4.51 7.39 -13.57
C GLY A 255 -5.77 7.37 -14.43
N ILE A 256 -5.97 6.29 -15.21
CA ILE A 256 -7.15 6.15 -16.08
C ILE A 256 -8.42 6.00 -15.25
N VAL A 257 -8.41 5.15 -14.21
CA VAL A 257 -9.55 4.97 -13.30
C VAL A 257 -9.91 6.27 -12.61
N GLY A 258 -8.92 7.05 -12.16
CA GLY A 258 -9.14 8.36 -11.57
C GLY A 258 -9.84 9.34 -12.53
N VAL A 259 -9.38 9.41 -13.78
CA VAL A 259 -9.99 10.26 -14.81
C VAL A 259 -11.40 9.78 -15.16
N LEU A 260 -11.61 8.48 -15.36
CA LEU A 260 -12.93 7.91 -15.64
C LEU A 260 -13.92 8.17 -14.49
N SER A 261 -13.48 7.97 -13.24
CA SER A 261 -14.28 8.26 -12.06
C SER A 261 -14.68 9.73 -12.01
N ALA A 262 -13.73 10.66 -12.24
CA ALA A 262 -14.02 12.09 -12.28
C ALA A 262 -15.04 12.44 -13.37
N ILE A 263 -14.89 11.88 -14.57
CA ILE A 263 -15.80 12.13 -15.70
C ILE A 263 -17.20 11.60 -15.37
N VAL A 264 -17.33 10.36 -14.92
CA VAL A 264 -18.62 9.76 -14.61
C VAL A 264 -19.35 10.53 -13.50
N LEU A 265 -18.63 10.87 -12.42
CA LEU A 265 -19.21 11.63 -11.31
C LEU A 265 -19.55 13.06 -11.70
N TYR A 266 -18.82 13.68 -12.62
CA TYR A 266 -19.13 15.00 -13.17
C TYR A 266 -20.46 14.98 -13.96
N PHE A 267 -20.67 13.98 -14.82
CA PHE A 267 -21.92 13.83 -15.55
C PHE A 267 -23.12 13.55 -14.64
N ILE A 268 -22.91 12.86 -13.52
CA ILE A 268 -23.93 12.62 -12.49
C ILE A 268 -24.20 13.89 -11.66
N LYS A 269 -23.37 14.95 -11.83
CA LYS A 269 -23.44 16.20 -11.07
C LYS A 269 -23.10 16.06 -9.59
N ILE A 270 -22.18 15.17 -9.26
CA ILE A 270 -21.65 15.05 -7.89
C ILE A 270 -20.74 16.25 -7.62
N ASP A 271 -20.97 16.92 -6.49
CA ASP A 271 -20.07 17.97 -6.01
C ASP A 271 -18.66 17.41 -5.83
N TYR A 272 -17.65 18.19 -6.25
CA TYR A 272 -16.22 17.82 -6.15
C TYR A 272 -15.83 16.53 -6.93
N ALA A 273 -16.55 16.18 -7.99
CA ALA A 273 -16.30 14.99 -8.83
C ALA A 273 -14.83 14.80 -9.22
N LEU A 274 -14.13 15.88 -9.62
CA LEU A 274 -12.71 15.85 -9.95
C LEU A 274 -11.85 15.38 -8.76
N MET A 275 -12.15 15.89 -7.58
CA MET A 275 -11.40 15.58 -6.37
C MET A 275 -11.61 14.12 -5.94
N ILE A 276 -12.87 13.66 -5.99
CA ILE A 276 -13.21 12.26 -5.73
C ILE A 276 -12.52 11.33 -6.72
N GLY A 277 -12.48 11.71 -8.01
CA GLY A 277 -11.77 10.96 -9.04
C GLY A 277 -10.27 10.87 -8.78
N ILE A 278 -9.62 11.97 -8.37
CA ILE A 278 -8.19 11.95 -8.00
C ILE A 278 -7.95 11.01 -6.81
N ILE A 279 -8.77 11.09 -5.77
CA ILE A 279 -8.67 10.22 -4.59
C ILE A 279 -8.89 8.75 -4.99
N ALA A 280 -9.92 8.48 -5.79
CA ALA A 280 -10.19 7.14 -6.29
C ALA A 280 -9.01 6.58 -7.11
N GLY A 281 -8.41 7.40 -7.98
CA GLY A 281 -7.23 7.04 -8.74
C GLY A 281 -6.04 6.71 -7.85
N ILE A 282 -5.72 7.54 -6.87
CA ILE A 282 -4.62 7.27 -5.91
C ILE A 282 -4.88 5.98 -5.14
N CYS A 283 -6.10 5.80 -4.62
CA CYS A 283 -6.48 4.59 -3.90
C CYS A 283 -6.44 3.35 -4.81
N ASN A 284 -6.65 3.49 -6.12
CA ASN A 284 -6.57 2.40 -7.10
C ASN A 284 -5.14 1.91 -7.35
N MET A 285 -4.11 2.55 -6.78
CA MET A 285 -2.78 1.94 -6.68
C MET A 285 -2.80 0.61 -5.93
N ILE A 286 -3.81 0.39 -5.11
CA ILE A 286 -4.14 -0.92 -4.53
C ILE A 286 -5.41 -1.41 -5.25
N PRO A 287 -5.34 -2.53 -5.99
CA PRO A 287 -6.46 -3.03 -6.77
C PRO A 287 -7.77 -3.10 -5.97
N TYR A 288 -8.87 -2.76 -6.59
CA TYR A 288 -10.24 -2.74 -6.04
C TYR A 288 -10.55 -1.64 -5.01
N ILE A 289 -9.54 -1.04 -4.36
CA ILE A 289 -9.77 -0.04 -3.31
C ILE A 289 -10.24 1.29 -3.91
N GLY A 290 -9.72 1.67 -5.07
CA GLY A 290 -10.04 2.95 -5.72
C GLY A 290 -11.54 3.16 -5.96
N PRO A 291 -12.22 2.30 -6.73
CA PRO A 291 -13.65 2.44 -6.98
C PRO A 291 -14.49 2.39 -5.70
N VAL A 292 -14.12 1.58 -4.71
CA VAL A 292 -14.83 1.50 -3.42
C VAL A 292 -14.73 2.83 -2.68
N VAL A 293 -13.53 3.39 -2.53
CA VAL A 293 -13.32 4.69 -1.86
C VAL A 293 -14.01 5.80 -2.63
N GLY A 294 -13.91 5.81 -3.97
CA GLY A 294 -14.59 6.77 -4.82
C GLY A 294 -16.12 6.72 -4.69
N THR A 295 -16.70 5.50 -4.64
CA THR A 295 -18.13 5.31 -4.43
C THR A 295 -18.57 5.83 -3.07
N VAL A 296 -17.87 5.48 -2.00
CA VAL A 296 -18.18 5.95 -0.65
C VAL A 296 -18.17 7.47 -0.58
N LEU A 297 -17.12 8.12 -1.09
CA LEU A 297 -17.02 9.57 -1.11
C LEU A 297 -18.13 10.22 -1.96
N ALA A 298 -18.43 9.68 -3.14
CA ALA A 298 -19.47 10.20 -4.03
C ALA A 298 -20.86 10.10 -3.38
N VAL A 299 -21.17 8.96 -2.74
CA VAL A 299 -22.43 8.77 -2.01
C VAL A 299 -22.56 9.76 -0.86
N ILE A 300 -21.49 9.95 -0.07
CA ILE A 300 -21.48 10.91 1.03
C ILE A 300 -21.77 12.31 0.49
N MET A 301 -21.09 12.74 -0.57
CA MET A 301 -21.28 14.08 -1.13
C MET A 301 -22.69 14.26 -1.70
N ALA A 302 -23.26 13.27 -2.38
CA ALA A 302 -24.63 13.31 -2.86
C ALA A 302 -25.64 13.44 -1.71
N LEU A 303 -25.48 12.67 -0.65
CA LEU A 303 -26.33 12.74 0.54
C LEU A 303 -26.22 14.09 1.25
N LEU A 304 -25.00 14.63 1.40
CA LEU A 304 -24.75 15.94 1.98
C LEU A 304 -25.35 17.09 1.15
N SER A 305 -25.46 16.93 -0.18
CA SER A 305 -26.12 17.86 -1.07
C SER A 305 -27.66 17.72 -1.03
N GLY A 306 -28.16 16.74 -0.27
CA GLY A 306 -29.58 16.50 -0.10
C GLY A 306 -30.24 15.81 -1.30
N GLU A 307 -29.49 15.10 -2.12
CA GLU A 307 -29.96 14.44 -3.34
C GLU A 307 -29.75 12.91 -3.27
N PRO A 308 -30.64 12.16 -2.59
CA PRO A 308 -30.45 10.71 -2.40
C PRO A 308 -30.52 9.92 -3.71
N ILE A 309 -31.26 10.41 -4.72
CA ILE A 309 -31.30 9.80 -6.06
C ILE A 309 -29.96 9.92 -6.75
N THR A 310 -29.27 11.05 -6.60
CA THR A 310 -27.94 11.25 -7.14
C THR A 310 -26.90 10.30 -6.48
N ALA A 311 -27.09 9.95 -5.20
CA ALA A 311 -26.29 8.92 -4.53
C ALA A 311 -26.46 7.53 -5.20
N LEU A 312 -27.68 7.17 -5.58
CA LEU A 312 -27.92 5.91 -6.31
C LEU A 312 -27.23 5.91 -7.68
N TRP A 313 -27.33 7.02 -8.41
CA TRP A 313 -26.61 7.17 -9.69
C TRP A 313 -25.09 7.14 -9.52
N ALA A 314 -24.56 7.68 -8.43
CA ALA A 314 -23.14 7.60 -8.12
C ALA A 314 -22.68 6.14 -7.90
N ILE A 315 -23.47 5.32 -7.18
CA ILE A 315 -23.19 3.90 -7.02
C ILE A 315 -23.18 3.20 -8.38
N ILE A 316 -24.22 3.40 -9.20
CA ILE A 316 -24.30 2.77 -10.52
C ILE A 316 -23.17 3.22 -11.41
N GLY A 317 -22.86 4.51 -11.46
CA GLY A 317 -21.76 5.06 -12.26
C GLY A 317 -20.40 4.50 -11.86
N MET A 318 -20.13 4.41 -10.57
CA MET A 318 -18.87 3.85 -10.07
C MET A 318 -18.78 2.33 -10.26
N LEU A 319 -19.92 1.60 -10.21
CA LEU A 319 -19.95 0.19 -10.60
C LEU A 319 -19.64 0.02 -12.10
N VAL A 320 -20.11 0.90 -12.97
CA VAL A 320 -19.74 0.90 -14.40
C VAL A 320 -18.24 1.14 -14.56
N VAL A 321 -17.66 2.13 -13.86
CA VAL A 321 -16.20 2.36 -13.87
C VAL A 321 -15.46 1.10 -13.42
N GLN A 322 -15.91 0.45 -12.34
CA GLN A 322 -15.31 -0.78 -11.84
C GLN A 322 -15.40 -1.94 -12.84
N GLN A 323 -16.52 -2.06 -13.57
CA GLN A 323 -16.66 -3.09 -14.61
C GLN A 323 -15.74 -2.81 -15.81
N VAL A 324 -15.58 -1.55 -16.20
CA VAL A 324 -14.63 -1.14 -17.24
C VAL A 324 -13.21 -1.44 -16.79
N ASP A 325 -12.89 -1.14 -15.55
CA ASP A 325 -11.57 -1.44 -14.97
C ASP A 325 -11.29 -2.95 -15.00
N ASN A 326 -12.14 -3.75 -14.39
CA ASN A 326 -11.94 -5.18 -14.24
C ASN A 326 -11.93 -5.95 -15.59
N ASN A 327 -12.74 -5.53 -16.56
CA ASN A 327 -12.89 -6.28 -17.81
C ASN A 327 -12.07 -5.74 -18.98
N LEU A 328 -11.66 -4.47 -18.95
CA LEU A 328 -10.96 -3.82 -20.06
C LEU A 328 -9.57 -3.28 -19.67
N LEU A 329 -9.45 -2.53 -18.56
CA LEU A 329 -8.21 -1.85 -18.20
C LEU A 329 -7.21 -2.81 -17.55
N ALA A 330 -7.61 -3.47 -16.49
CA ALA A 330 -6.75 -4.38 -15.74
C ALA A 330 -6.15 -5.49 -16.64
N PRO A 331 -6.92 -6.21 -17.49
CA PRO A 331 -6.36 -7.21 -18.39
C PRO A 331 -5.37 -6.64 -19.42
N LYS A 332 -5.65 -5.45 -19.96
CA LYS A 332 -4.81 -4.83 -21.00
C LYS A 332 -3.56 -4.16 -20.44
N ILE A 333 -3.63 -3.60 -19.24
CA ILE A 333 -2.55 -2.78 -18.67
C ILE A 333 -1.66 -3.61 -17.75
N VAL A 334 -2.25 -4.41 -16.89
CA VAL A 334 -1.55 -5.17 -15.83
C VAL A 334 -1.54 -6.66 -16.11
N GLY A 335 -2.56 -7.20 -16.83
CA GLY A 335 -2.89 -8.61 -16.91
C GLY A 335 -1.73 -9.54 -17.29
N ASP A 336 -0.98 -9.25 -18.35
CA ASP A 336 0.15 -10.09 -18.80
C ASP A 336 1.36 -10.00 -17.85
N SER A 337 1.44 -8.93 -17.05
CA SER A 337 2.58 -8.67 -16.17
C SER A 337 2.51 -9.48 -14.87
N VAL A 338 1.31 -9.82 -14.42
CA VAL A 338 1.08 -10.44 -13.11
C VAL A 338 0.50 -11.85 -13.24
N GLY A 339 -0.44 -12.05 -14.15
CA GLY A 339 -1.09 -13.33 -14.41
C GLY A 339 -1.68 -14.01 -13.15
N LEU A 340 -1.93 -13.24 -12.08
CA LEU A 340 -2.53 -13.75 -10.84
C LEU A 340 -4.05 -13.90 -11.01
N HIS A 341 -4.59 -14.95 -10.45
CA HIS A 341 -6.04 -15.06 -10.31
C HIS A 341 -6.55 -14.02 -9.28
N PRO A 342 -7.71 -13.37 -9.50
CA PRO A 342 -8.23 -12.32 -8.59
C PRO A 342 -8.24 -12.71 -7.11
N VAL A 343 -8.57 -13.97 -6.80
CA VAL A 343 -8.56 -14.49 -5.42
C VAL A 343 -7.17 -14.36 -4.79
N PHE A 344 -6.11 -14.73 -5.50
CA PHE A 344 -4.74 -14.62 -4.98
C PHE A 344 -4.30 -13.16 -4.83
N THR A 345 -4.79 -12.26 -5.70
CA THR A 345 -4.58 -10.82 -5.56
C THR A 345 -5.22 -10.29 -4.28
N MET A 346 -6.48 -10.66 -4.00
CA MET A 346 -7.17 -10.28 -2.76
C MET A 346 -6.46 -10.83 -1.51
N VAL A 347 -6.11 -12.12 -1.53
CA VAL A 347 -5.38 -12.73 -0.41
C VAL A 347 -4.04 -12.03 -0.17
N ALA A 348 -3.29 -11.73 -1.23
CA ALA A 348 -2.04 -11.00 -1.13
C ALA A 348 -2.24 -9.62 -0.48
N ILE A 349 -3.25 -8.85 -0.91
CA ILE A 349 -3.57 -7.54 -0.34
C ILE A 349 -3.92 -7.65 1.15
N LEU A 350 -4.75 -8.63 1.54
CA LEU A 350 -5.13 -8.85 2.95
C LEU A 350 -3.92 -9.20 3.82
N VAL A 351 -3.09 -10.13 3.36
CA VAL A 351 -1.86 -10.51 4.08
C VAL A 351 -0.90 -9.32 4.15
N GLY A 352 -0.67 -8.63 3.03
CA GLY A 352 0.21 -7.47 2.97
C GLY A 352 -0.27 -6.34 3.89
N GLY A 353 -1.58 -6.11 3.93
CA GLY A 353 -2.19 -5.11 4.80
C GLY A 353 -1.97 -5.40 6.29
N ASN A 354 -2.08 -6.68 6.67
CA ASN A 354 -1.85 -7.10 8.06
C ASN A 354 -0.37 -6.94 8.47
N VAL A 355 0.56 -7.27 7.57
CA VAL A 355 2.00 -7.26 7.85
C VAL A 355 2.60 -5.86 7.80
N GLY A 356 2.24 -5.04 6.81
CA GLY A 356 2.89 -3.77 6.52
C GLY A 356 1.96 -2.59 6.25
N GLY A 357 0.66 -2.71 6.59
CA GLY A 357 -0.33 -1.65 6.34
C GLY A 357 -0.43 -1.30 4.86
N LEU A 358 -0.59 -0.03 4.54
CA LEU A 358 -0.71 0.45 3.15
C LEU A 358 0.50 0.08 2.28
N ILE A 359 1.72 0.19 2.82
CA ILE A 359 2.94 -0.18 2.09
C ILE A 359 2.94 -1.69 1.81
N GLY A 360 2.52 -2.49 2.80
CA GLY A 360 2.38 -3.93 2.63
C GLY A 360 1.38 -4.31 1.53
N MET A 361 0.22 -3.64 1.47
CA MET A 361 -0.77 -3.85 0.40
C MET A 361 -0.20 -3.55 -0.99
N LEU A 362 0.54 -2.44 -1.14
CA LEU A 362 1.16 -2.04 -2.42
C LEU A 362 2.19 -3.06 -2.92
N ILE A 363 2.99 -3.63 -2.01
CA ILE A 363 4.07 -4.57 -2.33
C ILE A 363 3.55 -6.00 -2.49
N ALA A 364 2.44 -6.36 -1.84
CA ALA A 364 1.97 -7.73 -1.75
C ALA A 364 1.63 -8.35 -3.11
N VAL A 365 0.98 -7.60 -3.99
CA VAL A 365 0.57 -8.12 -5.30
C VAL A 365 1.78 -8.43 -6.20
N PRO A 366 2.76 -7.53 -6.40
CA PRO A 366 3.94 -7.86 -7.17
C PRO A 366 4.81 -8.94 -6.51
N ALA A 367 4.81 -9.03 -5.17
CA ALA A 367 5.50 -10.11 -4.46
C ALA A 367 4.85 -11.48 -4.76
N ALA A 368 3.51 -11.57 -4.68
CA ALA A 368 2.76 -12.78 -5.02
C ALA A 368 2.93 -13.16 -6.49
N ALA A 369 2.95 -12.19 -7.41
CA ALA A 369 3.21 -12.41 -8.83
C ALA A 369 4.62 -12.95 -9.09
N SER A 370 5.61 -12.39 -8.40
CA SER A 370 7.00 -12.87 -8.47
C SER A 370 7.10 -14.31 -7.98
N LEU A 371 6.44 -14.62 -6.87
CA LEU A 371 6.40 -15.97 -6.31
C LEU A 371 5.77 -16.97 -7.30
N LYS A 372 4.62 -16.62 -7.88
CA LYS A 372 3.97 -17.43 -8.92
C LYS A 372 4.91 -17.70 -10.07
N ARG A 373 5.59 -16.65 -10.59
CA ARG A 373 6.50 -16.76 -11.75
C ARG A 373 7.70 -17.66 -11.43
N LEU A 374 8.22 -17.58 -10.19
CA LEU A 374 9.30 -18.44 -9.71
C LEU A 374 8.85 -19.90 -9.60
N ILE A 375 7.67 -20.15 -9.02
CA ILE A 375 7.10 -21.50 -8.90
C ILE A 375 6.85 -22.10 -10.30
N SER A 376 6.25 -21.34 -11.21
CA SER A 376 5.99 -21.82 -12.58
C SER A 376 7.27 -22.18 -13.31
N LYS A 377 8.34 -21.39 -13.14
CA LYS A 377 9.64 -21.68 -13.73
C LYS A 377 10.28 -22.92 -13.14
N TRP A 378 10.21 -23.06 -11.80
CA TRP A 378 10.72 -24.24 -11.12
C TRP A 378 9.97 -25.51 -11.53
N TYR A 379 8.64 -25.43 -11.65
CA TYR A 379 7.80 -26.53 -12.11
C TYR A 379 8.14 -26.97 -13.55
N ALA A 380 8.24 -26.00 -14.48
CA ALA A 380 8.62 -26.28 -15.86
C ALA A 380 9.98 -26.95 -15.96
N TYR A 381 10.97 -26.53 -15.16
CA TYR A 381 12.28 -27.15 -15.10
C TYR A 381 12.23 -28.60 -14.60
N HIS A 382 11.41 -28.88 -13.58
CA HIS A 382 11.27 -30.24 -13.04
C HIS A 382 10.57 -31.18 -14.01
N MET A 383 9.53 -30.69 -14.69
CA MET A 383 8.79 -31.50 -15.65
C MET A 383 9.63 -31.84 -16.89
N SER A 384 10.50 -30.95 -17.35
CA SER A 384 11.42 -31.24 -18.45
C SER A 384 12.43 -32.35 -18.14
N GLN A 385 12.81 -32.52 -16.85
CA GLN A 385 13.71 -33.61 -16.42
C GLN A 385 13.00 -34.96 -16.23
N VAL A 386 11.68 -34.96 -16.07
CA VAL A 386 10.89 -36.21 -15.91
C VAL A 386 10.47 -36.78 -17.26
N THR A 387 10.47 -35.96 -18.31
CA THR A 387 10.09 -36.35 -19.68
C THR A 387 11.30 -36.78 -20.57
N GLU A 388 12.52 -36.61 -20.07
CA GLU A 388 13.75 -37.23 -20.61
C GLU A 388 14.06 -38.55 -19.88
#